data_c66254b5b562055bf2e9484a70b6dad8
#
_entry.id   c66254b5b562055bf2e9484a70b6dad8
#
_cell.length_a   1.000
_cell.length_b   1.000
_cell.length_c   1.000
_cell.angle_alpha   90.00
_cell.angle_beta   90.00
_cell.angle_gamma   90.00
#
_symmetry.space_group_name_H-M   'P 1'
#
loop_
_entity.id
_entity.type
_entity.pdbx_description
1 polymer ?
#
loop_
_entity_poly.entity_id
_entity_poly.type
_entity_poly.pdbx_seq_one_letter_code
_entity_poly.pdbx_strand_id
1 'polypeptide(L)'
;MNAKARARVLVVDDATDLLALMAKALATEYEVDTAADAGTAIEKAFVAPQPDLILLDIEMPDVSGFEVCRALKGEAATADIPIIFLTGKTEAQAQLEAFELGAVDYITKPINAKVLMARVRMHLALIDRRQELERLVKERTEQLERSRTELIKRLGRAMEMHESAAAGNRVLRVAQYAKLLSQAAGAKPQVCEMMQSAAPLYDIGKLGVPAEILRKNEKLSAPDWERVKRHPALGAEIIGEHDDPLLKLARQIALTHHECWDGSGYPQGLKGDAIPWPGRVMALVDAFESMTTTQFYRSPKSVDDASFEIEKFAGKRYDPAIVQAFKKALPAMLKVRETYADALGNLLNLDFAPKGAAGAPRPAPATEAAPAPKAAPPKPPPPKKPAVDVAALARAAAAKAKK
;
A
#
# COMPACT_ATOMS: atom_id res chain seq x y z
N MET A 1 17.94 -21.47 11.79
CA MET A 1 18.69 -20.51 10.96
C MET A 1 18.63 -20.99 9.54
N ASN A 2 17.77 -20.41 8.71
CA ASN A 2 17.77 -20.73 7.27
C ASN A 2 19.07 -20.19 6.70
N ALA A 3 19.90 -21.04 6.11
CA ALA A 3 21.08 -20.62 5.35
C ALA A 3 20.58 -19.70 4.21
N LYS A 4 21.00 -18.43 4.24
CA LYS A 4 20.72 -17.49 3.16
C LYS A 4 21.26 -18.13 1.87
N ALA A 5 20.43 -18.22 0.84
CA ALA A 5 20.88 -18.69 -0.47
C ALA A 5 22.09 -17.86 -0.90
N ARG A 6 23.10 -18.51 -1.53
CA ARG A 6 24.28 -17.81 -2.04
C ARG A 6 23.85 -16.84 -3.14
N ALA A 7 24.40 -15.63 -3.13
CA ALA A 7 24.16 -14.68 -4.21
C ALA A 7 24.70 -15.20 -5.53
N ARG A 8 24.02 -14.90 -6.62
CA ARG A 8 24.35 -15.34 -7.98
C ARG A 8 25.11 -14.25 -8.73
N VAL A 9 26.25 -14.62 -9.29
CA VAL A 9 27.06 -13.71 -10.09
C VAL A 9 27.19 -14.27 -11.51
N LEU A 10 26.72 -13.49 -12.50
CA LEU A 10 26.94 -13.80 -13.91
C LEU A 10 28.24 -13.15 -14.37
N VAL A 11 29.15 -13.95 -14.89
CA VAL A 11 30.44 -13.49 -15.45
C VAL A 11 30.39 -13.61 -16.96
N VAL A 12 30.65 -12.51 -17.66
CA VAL A 12 30.59 -12.41 -19.13
C VAL A 12 31.93 -11.94 -19.66
N ASP A 13 32.60 -12.78 -20.42
CA ASP A 13 33.91 -12.49 -21.07
C ASP A 13 34.11 -13.52 -22.19
N ASP A 14 34.64 -13.13 -23.35
CA ASP A 14 34.88 -14.03 -24.47
C ASP A 14 36.11 -14.90 -24.28
N ALA A 15 37.03 -14.50 -23.39
CA ALA A 15 38.24 -15.27 -23.05
C ALA A 15 37.90 -16.39 -22.05
N THR A 16 37.79 -17.60 -22.50
CA THR A 16 37.41 -18.80 -21.70
C THR A 16 38.32 -19.05 -20.51
N ASP A 17 39.63 -18.77 -20.64
CA ASP A 17 40.59 -18.90 -19.52
C ASP A 17 40.32 -17.88 -18.42
N LEU A 18 39.94 -16.66 -18.79
CA LEU A 18 39.62 -15.59 -17.83
C LEU A 18 38.27 -15.87 -17.16
N LEU A 19 37.27 -16.35 -17.90
CA LEU A 19 36.03 -16.87 -17.35
C LEU A 19 36.26 -17.94 -16.29
N ALA A 20 37.08 -18.95 -16.59
CA ALA A 20 37.38 -20.03 -15.67
C ALA A 20 38.11 -19.54 -14.40
N LEU A 21 39.03 -18.58 -14.55
CA LEU A 21 39.75 -17.97 -13.44
C LEU A 21 38.79 -17.19 -12.50
N MET A 22 37.95 -16.33 -13.06
CA MET A 22 37.00 -15.55 -12.31
C MET A 22 35.94 -16.42 -11.65
N ALA A 23 35.40 -17.38 -12.38
CA ALA A 23 34.41 -18.31 -11.85
C ALA A 23 34.99 -19.12 -10.66
N LYS A 24 36.22 -19.63 -10.78
CA LYS A 24 36.91 -20.33 -9.69
C LYS A 24 37.11 -19.44 -8.46
N ALA A 25 37.48 -18.19 -8.66
CA ALA A 25 37.68 -17.24 -7.56
C ALA A 25 36.37 -16.94 -6.82
N LEU A 26 35.27 -16.69 -7.57
CA LEU A 26 33.99 -16.31 -7.03
C LEU A 26 33.20 -17.50 -6.44
N ALA A 27 33.36 -18.71 -6.96
CA ALA A 27 32.62 -19.91 -6.51
C ALA A 27 32.87 -20.29 -5.05
N THR A 28 33.89 -19.72 -4.41
CA THR A 28 34.15 -19.90 -2.98
C THR A 28 33.03 -19.30 -2.10
N GLU A 29 32.38 -18.22 -2.55
CA GLU A 29 31.38 -17.48 -1.79
C GLU A 29 30.02 -17.38 -2.50
N TYR A 30 29.98 -17.48 -3.84
CA TYR A 30 28.83 -17.18 -4.68
C TYR A 30 28.44 -18.37 -5.58
N GLU A 31 27.19 -18.38 -6.06
CA GLU A 31 26.81 -19.17 -7.23
C GLU A 31 27.24 -18.42 -8.49
N VAL A 32 27.97 -19.08 -9.37
CA VAL A 32 28.55 -18.42 -10.55
C VAL A 32 28.03 -19.04 -11.82
N ASP A 33 27.42 -18.20 -12.64
CA ASP A 33 27.07 -18.50 -14.03
C ASP A 33 28.09 -17.79 -14.95
N THR A 34 28.38 -18.38 -16.10
CA THR A 34 29.32 -17.81 -17.09
C THR A 34 28.67 -17.69 -18.46
N ALA A 35 29.00 -16.66 -19.19
CA ALA A 35 28.61 -16.50 -20.62
C ALA A 35 29.82 -16.04 -21.43
N ALA A 36 30.03 -16.65 -22.60
CA ALA A 36 31.15 -16.32 -23.50
C ALA A 36 30.72 -15.39 -24.64
N ASP A 37 29.46 -14.97 -24.68
CA ASP A 37 28.91 -14.10 -25.71
C ASP A 37 27.70 -13.28 -25.17
N ALA A 38 27.37 -12.19 -25.86
CA ALA A 38 26.29 -11.30 -25.53
C ALA A 38 24.91 -11.96 -25.52
N GLY A 39 24.63 -12.89 -26.43
CA GLY A 39 23.35 -13.58 -26.53
C GLY A 39 23.08 -14.43 -25.29
N THR A 40 24.07 -15.27 -24.93
CA THR A 40 24.03 -16.12 -23.74
C THR A 40 23.95 -15.27 -22.45
N ALA A 41 24.65 -14.13 -22.41
CA ALA A 41 24.62 -13.24 -21.27
C ALA A 41 23.21 -12.64 -21.04
N ILE A 42 22.57 -12.16 -22.10
CA ILE A 42 21.21 -11.64 -22.04
C ILE A 42 20.22 -12.74 -21.65
N GLU A 43 20.28 -13.90 -22.28
CA GLU A 43 19.38 -15.02 -21.97
C GLU A 43 19.46 -15.37 -20.48
N LYS A 44 20.68 -15.50 -19.91
CA LYS A 44 20.89 -15.83 -18.49
C LYS A 44 20.43 -14.71 -17.54
N ALA A 45 20.52 -13.44 -17.95
CA ALA A 45 20.06 -12.32 -17.14
C ALA A 45 18.53 -12.29 -16.97
N PHE A 46 17.76 -12.85 -17.94
CA PHE A 46 16.30 -12.92 -17.88
C PHE A 46 15.74 -14.21 -17.28
N VAL A 47 16.53 -15.28 -17.22
CA VAL A 47 16.06 -16.58 -16.69
C VAL A 47 16.09 -16.57 -15.16
N ALA A 48 14.98 -16.96 -14.56
CA ALA A 48 14.90 -17.12 -13.11
C ALA A 48 15.58 -18.40 -12.60
N PRO A 49 16.30 -18.33 -11.47
CA PRO A 49 16.58 -17.14 -10.68
C PRO A 49 17.63 -16.25 -11.35
N GLN A 50 17.32 -14.96 -11.45
CA GLN A 50 18.18 -13.96 -12.06
C GLN A 50 19.49 -13.76 -11.29
N PRO A 51 20.58 -13.26 -11.93
CA PRO A 51 21.81 -12.91 -11.23
C PRO A 51 21.60 -11.68 -10.34
N ASP A 52 22.22 -11.71 -9.17
CA ASP A 52 22.25 -10.56 -8.24
C ASP A 52 23.31 -9.53 -8.65
N LEU A 53 24.26 -9.91 -9.51
CA LEU A 53 25.31 -9.03 -10.04
C LEU A 53 25.87 -9.61 -11.35
N ILE A 54 26.17 -8.73 -12.31
CA ILE A 54 26.80 -9.10 -13.58
C ILE A 54 28.21 -8.46 -13.64
N LEU A 55 29.20 -9.29 -13.93
CA LEU A 55 30.54 -8.87 -14.38
C LEU A 55 30.56 -8.95 -15.91
N LEU A 56 30.82 -7.85 -16.58
CA LEU A 56 30.65 -7.76 -18.03
C LEU A 56 31.90 -7.19 -18.71
N ASP A 57 32.49 -7.96 -19.56
CA ASP A 57 33.59 -7.45 -20.39
C ASP A 57 33.09 -6.41 -21.40
N ILE A 58 33.85 -5.34 -21.57
CA ILE A 58 33.56 -4.30 -22.56
C ILE A 58 33.92 -4.77 -23.95
N GLU A 59 35.08 -5.45 -24.12
CA GLU A 59 35.64 -5.81 -25.39
C GLU A 59 35.30 -7.27 -25.75
N MET A 60 34.13 -7.48 -26.35
CA MET A 60 33.70 -8.79 -26.85
C MET A 60 33.55 -8.76 -28.35
N PRO A 61 33.83 -9.88 -29.05
CA PRO A 61 33.56 -10.03 -30.49
C PRO A 61 32.07 -9.80 -30.79
N ASP A 62 31.79 -9.19 -31.93
CA ASP A 62 30.46 -8.94 -32.51
C ASP A 62 29.58 -7.93 -31.80
N VAL A 63 29.64 -7.80 -30.46
CA VAL A 63 28.79 -6.90 -29.65
C VAL A 63 29.59 -6.38 -28.45
N SER A 64 29.65 -5.07 -28.28
CA SER A 64 30.29 -4.43 -27.15
C SER A 64 29.51 -4.69 -25.85
N GLY A 65 30.22 -4.85 -24.71
CA GLY A 65 29.61 -4.90 -23.39
C GLY A 65 28.75 -3.67 -23.06
N PHE A 66 29.05 -2.51 -23.62
CA PHE A 66 28.21 -1.32 -23.50
C PHE A 66 26.82 -1.50 -24.13
N GLU A 67 26.72 -2.20 -25.27
CA GLU A 67 25.45 -2.50 -25.91
C GLU A 67 24.63 -3.50 -25.10
N VAL A 68 25.28 -4.50 -24.50
CA VAL A 68 24.64 -5.45 -23.58
C VAL A 68 24.12 -4.71 -22.35
N CYS A 69 24.94 -3.84 -21.74
CA CYS A 69 24.54 -3.04 -20.59
C CYS A 69 23.31 -2.17 -20.92
N ARG A 70 23.35 -1.45 -22.06
CA ARG A 70 22.23 -0.61 -22.51
C ARG A 70 20.94 -1.41 -22.69
N ALA A 71 21.05 -2.63 -23.27
CA ALA A 71 19.90 -3.50 -23.46
C ALA A 71 19.31 -4.00 -22.14
N LEU A 72 20.16 -4.43 -21.18
CA LEU A 72 19.72 -4.88 -19.86
C LEU A 72 19.12 -3.73 -19.02
N LYS A 73 19.73 -2.54 -19.07
CA LYS A 73 19.24 -1.36 -18.35
C LYS A 73 17.97 -0.76 -18.96
N GLY A 74 17.70 -1.04 -20.24
CA GLY A 74 16.47 -0.61 -20.93
C GLY A 74 15.23 -1.43 -20.59
N GLU A 75 15.38 -2.60 -19.98
CA GLU A 75 14.26 -3.50 -19.66
C GLU A 75 13.98 -3.53 -18.17
N ALA A 76 12.74 -3.29 -17.78
CA ALA A 76 12.32 -3.19 -16.36
C ALA A 76 12.66 -4.45 -15.54
N ALA A 77 12.73 -5.62 -16.15
CA ALA A 77 13.02 -6.88 -15.48
C ALA A 77 14.50 -7.02 -15.07
N THR A 78 15.41 -6.30 -15.72
CA THR A 78 16.88 -6.43 -15.55
C THR A 78 17.56 -5.09 -15.21
N ALA A 79 16.82 -3.97 -15.27
CA ALA A 79 17.36 -2.64 -15.05
C ALA A 79 18.05 -2.48 -13.68
N ASP A 80 17.51 -3.11 -12.65
CA ASP A 80 18.02 -3.02 -11.27
C ASP A 80 19.22 -3.94 -11.00
N ILE A 81 19.54 -4.90 -11.91
CA ILE A 81 20.71 -5.78 -11.74
C ILE A 81 21.98 -4.93 -11.88
N PRO A 82 22.84 -4.87 -10.85
CA PRO A 82 24.09 -4.12 -10.92
C PRO A 82 25.07 -4.76 -11.90
N ILE A 83 25.72 -3.92 -12.71
CA ILE A 83 26.71 -4.32 -13.69
C ILE A 83 28.06 -3.70 -13.32
N ILE A 84 29.10 -4.53 -13.20
CA ILE A 84 30.48 -4.12 -13.06
C ILE A 84 31.19 -4.44 -14.36
N PHE A 85 31.77 -3.43 -15.01
CA PHE A 85 32.52 -3.66 -16.22
C PHE A 85 33.94 -4.21 -15.95
N LEU A 86 34.38 -5.10 -16.83
CA LEU A 86 35.74 -5.56 -16.96
C LEU A 86 36.37 -4.82 -18.15
N THR A 87 37.49 -4.13 -17.97
CA THR A 87 38.07 -3.28 -19.03
C THR A 87 39.57 -3.40 -19.14
N GLY A 88 40.09 -3.49 -20.35
CA GLY A 88 41.52 -3.32 -20.64
C GLY A 88 41.95 -1.88 -20.75
N LYS A 89 41.01 -0.93 -20.89
CA LYS A 89 41.27 0.49 -21.07
C LYS A 89 41.30 1.23 -19.73
N THR A 90 42.39 1.95 -19.52
CA THR A 90 42.54 2.86 -18.35
C THR A 90 42.09 4.28 -18.67
N GLU A 91 41.58 4.55 -19.87
CA GLU A 91 41.15 5.88 -20.29
C GLU A 91 39.93 6.35 -19.51
N ALA A 92 40.04 7.58 -18.96
CA ALA A 92 38.99 8.20 -18.17
C ALA A 92 37.64 8.28 -18.90
N GLN A 93 37.66 8.34 -20.23
CA GLN A 93 36.47 8.48 -21.08
C GLN A 93 35.65 7.19 -21.12
N ALA A 94 36.30 6.01 -21.19
CA ALA A 94 35.61 4.71 -21.15
C ALA A 94 34.99 4.45 -19.76
N GLN A 95 35.62 4.94 -18.70
CA GLN A 95 35.09 4.85 -17.34
C GLN A 95 33.85 5.73 -17.17
N LEU A 96 33.87 6.95 -17.72
CA LEU A 96 32.74 7.87 -17.68
C LEU A 96 31.53 7.26 -18.43
N GLU A 97 31.75 6.75 -19.63
CA GLU A 97 30.70 6.10 -20.43
C GLU A 97 30.06 4.92 -19.70
N ALA A 98 30.87 4.12 -18.99
CA ALA A 98 30.38 3.00 -18.18
C ALA A 98 29.37 3.48 -17.11
N PHE A 99 29.66 4.55 -16.39
CA PHE A 99 28.76 5.10 -15.36
C PHE A 99 27.53 5.77 -15.97
N GLU A 100 27.65 6.45 -17.10
CA GLU A 100 26.52 7.04 -17.81
C GLU A 100 25.50 5.99 -18.31
N LEU A 101 25.98 4.78 -18.61
CA LEU A 101 25.14 3.63 -18.96
C LEU A 101 24.51 2.95 -17.74
N GLY A 102 24.79 3.41 -16.52
CA GLY A 102 24.21 2.88 -15.29
C GLY A 102 24.98 1.68 -14.71
N ALA A 103 26.25 1.50 -15.06
CA ALA A 103 27.12 0.58 -14.33
C ALA A 103 27.42 1.09 -12.94
N VAL A 104 27.60 0.16 -12.00
CA VAL A 104 27.89 0.52 -10.59
C VAL A 104 29.38 0.60 -10.31
N ASP A 105 30.23 -0.03 -11.14
CA ASP A 105 31.68 -0.03 -10.99
C ASP A 105 32.38 -0.55 -12.25
N TYR A 106 33.72 -0.53 -12.24
CA TYR A 106 34.57 -1.17 -13.23
C TYR A 106 35.80 -1.82 -12.60
N ILE A 107 36.37 -2.83 -13.25
CA ILE A 107 37.61 -3.52 -12.86
C ILE A 107 38.54 -3.56 -14.05
N THR A 108 39.75 -3.08 -13.87
CA THR A 108 40.78 -3.09 -14.94
C THR A 108 41.44 -4.45 -15.11
N LYS A 109 41.66 -4.87 -16.34
CA LYS A 109 42.51 -6.02 -16.70
C LYS A 109 43.99 -5.61 -16.62
N PRO A 110 44.93 -6.47 -16.11
CA PRO A 110 44.72 -7.86 -15.69
C PRO A 110 43.97 -7.95 -14.35
N ILE A 111 43.01 -8.90 -14.29
CA ILE A 111 42.11 -9.04 -13.14
C ILE A 111 42.86 -9.63 -11.94
N ASN A 112 42.87 -8.88 -10.84
CA ASN A 112 43.31 -9.36 -9.55
C ASN A 112 42.13 -10.00 -8.78
N ALA A 113 42.23 -11.30 -8.48
CA ALA A 113 41.16 -12.04 -7.82
C ALA A 113 40.72 -11.45 -6.48
N LYS A 114 41.68 -10.87 -5.69
CA LYS A 114 41.35 -10.23 -4.41
C LYS A 114 40.56 -8.92 -4.60
N VAL A 115 40.91 -8.14 -5.62
CA VAL A 115 40.20 -6.90 -5.96
C VAL A 115 38.79 -7.25 -6.50
N LEU A 116 38.67 -8.23 -7.38
CA LEU A 116 37.40 -8.74 -7.90
C LEU A 116 36.47 -9.13 -6.75
N MET A 117 36.94 -10.01 -5.87
CA MET A 117 36.18 -10.45 -4.70
C MET A 117 35.74 -9.30 -3.79
N ALA A 118 36.64 -8.34 -3.51
CA ALA A 118 36.33 -7.20 -2.66
C ALA A 118 35.23 -6.31 -3.27
N ARG A 119 35.28 -6.04 -4.58
CA ARG A 119 34.27 -5.22 -5.28
C ARG A 119 32.93 -5.93 -5.38
N VAL A 120 32.91 -7.20 -5.78
CA VAL A 120 31.68 -7.99 -5.80
C VAL A 120 31.01 -8.04 -4.42
N ARG A 121 31.82 -8.33 -3.38
CA ARG A 121 31.29 -8.35 -1.99
C ARG A 121 30.72 -7.02 -1.58
N MET A 122 31.40 -5.91 -1.89
CA MET A 122 30.95 -4.56 -1.56
C MET A 122 29.60 -4.25 -2.22
N HIS A 123 29.48 -4.50 -3.52
CA HIS A 123 28.23 -4.19 -4.25
C HIS A 123 27.09 -5.08 -3.83
N LEU A 124 27.29 -6.38 -3.62
CA LEU A 124 26.26 -7.28 -3.11
C LEU A 124 25.82 -6.89 -1.69
N ALA A 125 26.74 -6.48 -0.81
CA ALA A 125 26.39 -5.99 0.52
C ALA A 125 25.58 -4.68 0.48
N LEU A 126 25.85 -3.80 -0.48
CA LEU A 126 25.05 -2.58 -0.69
C LEU A 126 23.61 -2.90 -1.13
N ILE A 127 23.46 -3.89 -2.02
CA ILE A 127 22.12 -4.35 -2.47
C ILE A 127 21.34 -4.95 -1.32
N ASP A 128 21.96 -5.88 -0.58
CA ASP A 128 21.34 -6.49 0.61
C ASP A 128 20.89 -5.41 1.61
N ARG A 129 21.75 -4.41 1.84
CA ARG A 129 21.45 -3.33 2.77
C ARG A 129 20.29 -2.45 2.29
N ARG A 130 20.26 -2.15 0.98
CA ARG A 130 19.17 -1.39 0.36
C ARG A 130 17.84 -2.13 0.49
N GLN A 131 17.81 -3.41 0.11
CA GLN A 131 16.61 -4.23 0.19
C GLN A 131 16.10 -4.35 1.64
N GLU A 132 17.00 -4.54 2.60
CA GLU A 132 16.64 -4.58 4.02
C GLU A 132 16.07 -3.25 4.51
N LEU A 133 16.65 -2.11 4.09
CA LEU A 133 16.11 -0.79 4.43
C LEU A 133 14.73 -0.56 3.81
N GLU A 134 14.53 -0.93 2.55
CA GLU A 134 13.23 -0.82 1.86
C GLU A 134 12.17 -1.68 2.56
N ARG A 135 12.53 -2.91 2.97
CA ARG A 135 11.66 -3.79 3.76
C ARG A 135 11.31 -3.17 5.11
N LEU A 136 12.30 -2.66 5.84
CA LEU A 136 12.08 -2.02 7.14
C LEU A 136 11.22 -0.76 7.03
N VAL A 137 11.46 0.08 6.03
CA VAL A 137 10.65 1.28 5.76
C VAL A 137 9.19 0.88 5.51
N LYS A 138 8.96 -0.12 4.67
CA LYS A 138 7.61 -0.63 4.38
C LYS A 138 6.92 -1.15 5.65
N GLU A 139 7.59 -2.01 6.42
CA GLU A 139 7.05 -2.56 7.66
C GLU A 139 6.73 -1.47 8.70
N ARG A 140 7.62 -0.48 8.85
CA ARG A 140 7.41 0.63 9.78
C ARG A 140 6.29 1.55 9.34
N THR A 141 6.16 1.81 8.04
CA THR A 141 5.05 2.61 7.49
C THR A 141 3.71 1.91 7.74
N GLU A 142 3.62 0.60 7.44
CA GLU A 142 2.40 -0.18 7.70
C GLU A 142 2.06 -0.22 9.21
N GLN A 143 3.07 -0.37 10.08
CA GLN A 143 2.87 -0.36 11.53
C GLN A 143 2.35 0.99 12.01
N LEU A 144 2.91 2.09 11.51
CA LEU A 144 2.50 3.44 11.85
C LEU A 144 1.05 3.71 11.43
N GLU A 145 0.67 3.33 10.22
CA GLU A 145 -0.70 3.48 9.71
C GLU A 145 -1.71 2.68 10.53
N ARG A 146 -1.36 1.43 10.92
CA ARG A 146 -2.21 0.61 11.80
C ARG A 146 -2.38 1.28 13.17
N SER A 147 -1.29 1.73 13.79
CA SER A 147 -1.34 2.42 15.09
C SER A 147 -2.15 3.70 15.03
N ARG A 148 -1.98 4.50 13.97
CA ARG A 148 -2.75 5.73 13.74
C ARG A 148 -4.25 5.44 13.63
N THR A 149 -4.63 4.47 12.82
CA THR A 149 -6.03 4.06 12.64
C THR A 149 -6.65 3.59 13.96
N GLU A 150 -5.89 2.82 14.73
CA GLU A 150 -6.35 2.33 16.04
C GLU A 150 -6.53 3.47 17.04
N LEU A 151 -5.61 4.44 17.10
CA LEU A 151 -5.75 5.62 17.94
C LEU A 151 -6.98 6.46 17.59
N ILE A 152 -7.25 6.66 16.30
CA ILE A 152 -8.46 7.37 15.84
C ILE A 152 -9.74 6.66 16.31
N LYS A 153 -9.81 5.33 16.17
CA LYS A 153 -10.94 4.54 16.65
C LYS A 153 -11.13 4.67 18.17
N ARG A 154 -10.02 4.63 18.94
CA ARG A 154 -10.06 4.77 20.38
C ARG A 154 -10.49 6.17 20.81
N LEU A 155 -10.09 7.21 20.11
CA LEU A 155 -10.58 8.57 20.34
C LEU A 155 -12.08 8.69 20.07
N GLY A 156 -12.57 8.15 18.94
CA GLY A 156 -14.00 8.09 18.66
C GLY A 156 -14.76 7.32 19.74
N ARG A 157 -14.20 6.22 20.23
CA ARG A 157 -14.78 5.44 21.34
C ARG A 157 -14.84 6.22 22.64
N ALA A 158 -13.78 6.96 22.97
CA ALA A 158 -13.75 7.82 24.15
C ALA A 158 -14.86 8.89 24.11
N MET A 159 -15.11 9.45 22.92
CA MET A 159 -16.22 10.38 22.69
C MET A 159 -17.58 9.69 22.89
N GLU A 160 -17.79 8.49 22.35
CA GLU A 160 -19.03 7.73 22.61
C GLU A 160 -19.28 7.52 24.10
N MET A 161 -18.24 7.17 24.86
CA MET A 161 -18.32 6.98 26.32
C MET A 161 -18.64 8.29 27.05
N HIS A 162 -18.22 9.43 26.53
CA HIS A 162 -18.57 10.75 27.06
C HIS A 162 -20.07 11.03 26.83
N GLU A 163 -20.61 10.73 25.66
CA GLU A 163 -22.02 10.91 25.30
C GLU A 163 -22.92 9.89 26.03
N SER A 164 -22.51 8.62 26.07
CA SER A 164 -23.32 7.52 26.61
C SER A 164 -22.52 6.55 27.46
N ALA A 165 -23.02 6.24 28.65
CA ALA A 165 -22.46 5.18 29.49
C ALA A 165 -22.65 3.76 28.85
N ALA A 166 -23.60 3.61 27.93
CA ALA A 166 -23.87 2.40 27.19
C ALA A 166 -23.21 2.40 25.80
N ALA A 167 -22.02 3.00 25.69
CA ALA A 167 -21.28 3.06 24.43
C ALA A 167 -21.14 1.66 23.80
N GLY A 168 -21.58 1.53 22.55
CA GLY A 168 -21.58 0.27 21.80
C GLY A 168 -20.50 0.21 20.72
N ASN A 169 -20.81 -0.35 19.59
CA ASN A 169 -19.97 -0.45 18.40
C ASN A 169 -20.28 0.65 17.36
N ARG A 170 -20.89 1.77 17.78
CA ARG A 170 -21.32 2.87 16.90
C ARG A 170 -20.16 3.38 16.03
N VAL A 171 -19.01 3.65 16.64
CA VAL A 171 -17.81 4.12 15.89
C VAL A 171 -17.43 3.17 14.78
N LEU A 172 -17.49 1.85 15.02
CA LEU A 172 -17.16 0.84 14.03
C LEU A 172 -18.20 0.79 12.91
N ARG A 173 -19.49 0.84 13.27
CA ARG A 173 -20.57 0.87 12.27
C ARG A 173 -20.49 2.11 11.40
N VAL A 174 -20.36 3.28 12.00
CA VAL A 174 -20.24 4.58 11.32
C VAL A 174 -19.06 4.59 10.35
N ALA A 175 -17.89 4.09 10.76
CA ALA A 175 -16.72 3.96 9.90
C ALA A 175 -17.01 3.08 8.67
N GLN A 176 -17.63 1.93 8.87
CA GLN A 176 -17.97 1.01 7.78
C GLN A 176 -19.06 1.60 6.86
N TYR A 177 -20.08 2.25 7.44
CA TYR A 177 -21.13 2.89 6.66
C TYR A 177 -20.57 4.01 5.77
N ALA A 178 -19.69 4.84 6.31
CA ALA A 178 -19.02 5.89 5.55
C ALA A 178 -18.25 5.33 4.34
N LYS A 179 -17.54 4.22 4.50
CA LYS A 179 -16.85 3.52 3.40
C LYS A 179 -17.85 3.00 2.36
N LEU A 180 -18.84 2.22 2.79
CA LEU A 180 -19.82 1.58 1.91
C LEU A 180 -20.64 2.59 1.13
N LEU A 181 -21.07 3.66 1.79
CA LEU A 181 -21.84 4.73 1.14
C LEU A 181 -20.95 5.49 0.14
N SER A 182 -19.69 5.73 0.47
CA SER A 182 -18.72 6.34 -0.45
C SER A 182 -18.49 5.48 -1.69
N GLN A 183 -18.36 4.16 -1.52
CA GLN A 183 -18.22 3.21 -2.62
C GLN A 183 -19.48 3.23 -3.53
N ALA A 184 -20.65 3.19 -2.93
CA ALA A 184 -21.92 3.22 -3.66
C ALA A 184 -22.15 4.56 -4.38
N ALA A 185 -21.58 5.66 -3.87
CA ALA A 185 -21.56 6.98 -4.49
C ALA A 185 -20.49 7.12 -5.60
N GLY A 186 -19.72 6.07 -5.89
CA GLY A 186 -18.72 6.07 -6.97
C GLY A 186 -17.36 6.72 -6.62
N ALA A 187 -17.05 6.88 -5.35
CA ALA A 187 -15.76 7.42 -4.93
C ALA A 187 -14.61 6.43 -5.22
N LYS A 188 -13.41 6.98 -5.47
CA LYS A 188 -12.19 6.16 -5.66
C LYS A 188 -11.88 5.34 -4.41
N PRO A 189 -11.29 4.13 -4.54
CA PRO A 189 -10.98 3.27 -3.40
C PRO A 189 -10.22 3.97 -2.27
N GLN A 190 -9.21 4.79 -2.60
CA GLN A 190 -8.43 5.54 -1.61
C GLN A 190 -9.30 6.51 -0.80
N VAL A 191 -10.26 7.18 -1.45
CA VAL A 191 -11.20 8.09 -0.78
C VAL A 191 -12.11 7.32 0.16
N CYS A 192 -12.57 6.13 -0.24
CA CYS A 192 -13.41 5.27 0.60
C CYS A 192 -12.68 4.81 1.86
N GLU A 193 -11.40 4.42 1.75
CA GLU A 193 -10.56 4.07 2.91
C GLU A 193 -10.32 5.28 3.82
N MET A 194 -10.09 6.44 3.25
CA MET A 194 -9.93 7.68 4.03
C MET A 194 -11.23 8.04 4.76
N MET A 195 -12.38 7.93 4.12
CA MET A 195 -13.70 8.14 4.76
C MET A 195 -13.90 7.18 5.92
N GLN A 196 -13.58 5.90 5.76
CA GLN A 196 -13.63 4.91 6.83
C GLN A 196 -12.76 5.29 8.03
N SER A 197 -11.55 5.79 7.75
CA SER A 197 -10.56 6.14 8.79
C SER A 197 -10.87 7.46 9.47
N ALA A 198 -11.46 8.44 8.78
CA ALA A 198 -11.78 9.76 9.29
C ALA A 198 -13.11 9.80 10.05
N ALA A 199 -14.10 9.01 9.60
CA ALA A 199 -15.44 9.00 10.15
C ALA A 199 -15.53 8.86 11.69
N PRO A 200 -14.69 8.06 12.37
CA PRO A 200 -14.72 7.98 13.83
C PRO A 200 -14.60 9.30 14.60
N LEU A 201 -14.06 10.33 13.95
CA LEU A 201 -13.82 11.65 14.58
C LEU A 201 -14.96 12.68 14.32
N TYR A 202 -16.01 12.30 13.61
CA TYR A 202 -17.06 13.24 13.17
C TYR A 202 -17.70 14.03 14.32
N ASP A 203 -17.89 13.38 15.46
CA ASP A 203 -18.50 13.90 16.66
C ASP A 203 -17.50 14.28 17.78
N ILE A 204 -16.18 14.30 17.50
CA ILE A 204 -15.14 14.52 18.52
C ILE A 204 -15.35 15.82 19.31
N GLY A 205 -15.98 16.82 18.71
CA GLY A 205 -16.30 18.09 19.37
C GLY A 205 -17.33 17.99 20.49
N LYS A 206 -18.06 16.89 20.62
CA LYS A 206 -18.95 16.62 21.74
C LYS A 206 -18.20 16.53 23.08
N LEU A 207 -16.87 16.27 23.05
CA LEU A 207 -16.03 16.36 24.25
C LEU A 207 -16.02 17.77 24.86
N GLY A 208 -16.29 18.82 24.08
CA GLY A 208 -16.44 20.19 24.55
C GLY A 208 -17.85 20.55 25.06
N VAL A 209 -18.80 19.60 25.04
CA VAL A 209 -20.15 19.75 25.51
C VAL A 209 -20.28 19.02 26.87
N PRO A 210 -20.80 19.64 27.92
CA PRO A 210 -20.97 18.97 29.23
C PRO A 210 -21.79 17.67 29.10
N ALA A 211 -21.29 16.58 29.70
CA ALA A 211 -21.92 15.26 29.61
C ALA A 211 -23.35 15.24 30.14
N GLU A 212 -23.66 16.09 31.15
CA GLU A 212 -24.98 16.25 31.72
C GLU A 212 -25.99 16.73 30.68
N ILE A 213 -25.59 17.56 29.72
CA ILE A 213 -26.44 18.01 28.61
C ILE A 213 -26.67 16.88 27.61
N LEU A 214 -25.60 16.17 27.23
CA LEU A 214 -25.66 15.07 26.22
C LEU A 214 -26.50 13.89 26.73
N ARG A 215 -26.51 13.63 28.04
CA ARG A 215 -27.16 12.49 28.69
C ARG A 215 -28.58 12.79 29.21
N LYS A 216 -29.13 13.96 28.92
CA LYS A 216 -30.52 14.28 29.29
C LYS A 216 -31.52 13.35 28.62
N ASN A 217 -32.43 12.79 29.41
CA ASN A 217 -33.54 11.96 28.93
C ASN A 217 -34.75 12.75 28.44
N GLU A 218 -34.74 14.04 28.68
CA GLU A 218 -35.81 14.99 28.33
C GLU A 218 -35.40 15.87 27.14
N LYS A 219 -36.37 16.59 26.59
CA LYS A 219 -36.09 17.53 25.49
C LYS A 219 -35.13 18.62 25.99
N LEU A 220 -34.07 18.86 25.24
CA LEU A 220 -33.10 19.89 25.53
C LEU A 220 -33.74 21.29 25.54
N SER A 221 -33.38 22.12 26.53
CA SER A 221 -33.71 23.53 26.51
C SER A 221 -33.07 24.27 25.35
N ALA A 222 -33.59 25.41 24.93
CA ALA A 222 -32.99 26.18 23.85
C ALA A 222 -31.51 26.56 24.15
N PRO A 223 -31.11 26.96 25.33
CA PRO A 223 -29.70 27.19 25.67
C PRO A 223 -28.84 25.94 25.56
N ASP A 224 -29.32 24.78 26.01
CA ASP A 224 -28.58 23.51 25.90
C ASP A 224 -28.42 23.11 24.45
N TRP A 225 -29.47 23.26 23.64
CA TRP A 225 -29.41 22.98 22.23
C TRP A 225 -28.38 23.85 21.49
N GLU A 226 -28.29 25.15 21.83
CA GLU A 226 -27.25 26.02 21.27
C GLU A 226 -25.84 25.57 21.67
N ARG A 227 -25.65 25.02 22.88
CA ARG A 227 -24.37 24.44 23.29
C ARG A 227 -24.03 23.18 22.47
N VAL A 228 -25.01 22.29 22.26
CA VAL A 228 -24.82 21.08 21.44
C VAL A 228 -24.49 21.45 20.02
N LYS A 229 -25.13 22.44 19.39
CA LYS A 229 -24.86 22.89 18.03
C LYS A 229 -23.43 23.41 17.81
N ARG A 230 -22.67 23.66 18.85
CA ARG A 230 -21.28 24.11 18.75
C ARG A 230 -20.30 22.97 18.48
N HIS A 231 -20.69 21.69 18.69
CA HIS A 231 -19.75 20.58 18.57
C HIS A 231 -19.11 20.43 17.18
N PRO A 232 -19.73 20.77 16.02
CA PRO A 232 -19.02 20.70 14.74
C PRO A 232 -17.84 21.66 14.66
N ALA A 233 -18.03 22.90 15.16
CA ALA A 233 -16.95 23.88 15.21
C ALA A 233 -15.85 23.48 16.22
N LEU A 234 -16.25 23.01 17.41
CA LEU A 234 -15.32 22.49 18.42
C LEU A 234 -14.57 21.27 17.91
N GLY A 235 -15.21 20.39 17.15
CA GLY A 235 -14.56 19.23 16.52
C GLY A 235 -13.50 19.64 15.51
N ALA A 236 -13.81 20.62 14.68
CA ALA A 236 -12.85 21.17 13.74
C ALA A 236 -11.67 21.86 14.45
N GLU A 237 -11.91 22.51 15.60
CA GLU A 237 -10.87 23.12 16.45
C GLU A 237 -9.99 22.07 17.13
N ILE A 238 -10.58 21.00 17.69
CA ILE A 238 -9.86 19.90 18.34
C ILE A 238 -8.96 19.18 17.34
N ILE A 239 -9.45 18.93 16.12
CA ILE A 239 -8.63 18.29 15.08
C ILE A 239 -7.53 19.25 14.61
N GLY A 240 -7.82 20.55 14.55
CA GLY A 240 -6.89 21.58 14.13
C GLY A 240 -6.65 21.65 12.64
N GLU A 241 -5.79 22.57 12.22
CA GLU A 241 -5.28 22.64 10.86
C GLU A 241 -4.04 21.78 10.73
N HIS A 242 -4.00 20.94 9.69
CA HIS A 242 -2.93 19.99 9.50
C HIS A 242 -2.72 19.72 8.01
N ASP A 243 -1.49 19.38 7.60
CA ASP A 243 -1.20 19.04 6.20
C ASP A 243 -1.58 17.59 5.84
N ASP A 244 -1.74 16.72 6.82
CA ASP A 244 -2.16 15.33 6.61
C ASP A 244 -3.55 15.24 5.97
N PRO A 245 -3.71 14.53 4.83
CA PRO A 245 -4.98 14.46 4.11
C PRO A 245 -6.12 13.83 4.93
N LEU A 246 -5.80 12.87 5.83
CA LEU A 246 -6.80 12.23 6.67
C LEU A 246 -7.35 13.19 7.73
N LEU A 247 -6.48 13.97 8.38
CA LEU A 247 -6.90 14.95 9.38
C LEU A 247 -7.65 16.12 8.73
N LYS A 248 -7.24 16.56 7.53
CA LYS A 248 -8.03 17.53 6.74
C LYS A 248 -9.44 17.01 6.47
N LEU A 249 -9.56 15.75 6.05
CA LEU A 249 -10.85 15.11 5.79
C LEU A 249 -11.69 14.99 7.08
N ALA A 250 -11.09 14.54 8.18
CA ALA A 250 -11.76 14.42 9.48
C ALA A 250 -12.27 15.79 9.98
N ARG A 251 -11.47 16.85 9.86
CA ARG A 251 -11.85 18.21 10.21
C ARG A 251 -13.03 18.69 9.35
N GLN A 252 -13.00 18.42 8.05
CA GLN A 252 -14.07 18.78 7.13
C GLN A 252 -15.37 18.04 7.49
N ILE A 253 -15.30 16.74 7.77
CA ILE A 253 -16.44 15.94 8.25
C ILE A 253 -16.99 16.50 9.54
N ALA A 254 -16.14 16.71 10.55
CA ALA A 254 -16.56 17.22 11.85
C ALA A 254 -17.30 18.57 11.72
N LEU A 255 -16.79 19.47 10.87
CA LEU A 255 -17.36 20.80 10.68
C LEU A 255 -18.70 20.80 9.94
N THR A 256 -18.94 19.84 9.02
CA THR A 256 -20.00 19.99 8.01
C THR A 256 -21.05 18.87 8.01
N HIS A 257 -20.95 17.86 8.88
CA HIS A 257 -21.90 16.73 8.90
C HIS A 257 -23.32 17.10 9.38
N HIS A 258 -23.53 18.29 9.95
CA HIS A 258 -24.83 18.83 10.31
C HIS A 258 -25.35 19.92 9.36
N GLU A 259 -24.61 20.19 8.28
CA GLU A 259 -25.15 21.03 7.20
C GLU A 259 -26.30 20.30 6.48
N CYS A 260 -27.33 21.04 6.08
CA CYS A 260 -28.47 20.52 5.36
C CYS A 260 -28.43 20.98 3.90
N TRP A 261 -28.84 20.12 2.97
CA TRP A 261 -28.80 20.41 1.54
C TRP A 261 -29.50 21.72 1.13
N ASP A 262 -30.58 22.09 1.83
CA ASP A 262 -31.33 23.32 1.60
C ASP A 262 -30.73 24.57 2.27
N GLY A 263 -29.67 24.44 3.06
CA GLY A 263 -29.01 25.51 3.80
C GLY A 263 -29.59 25.79 5.19
N SER A 264 -30.53 24.97 5.68
CA SER A 264 -31.10 25.10 7.01
C SER A 264 -30.25 24.48 8.13
N GLY A 265 -29.10 23.92 7.78
CA GLY A 265 -28.17 23.28 8.69
C GLY A 265 -27.29 24.22 9.48
N TYR A 266 -26.31 23.67 10.19
CA TYR A 266 -25.34 24.40 10.99
C TYR A 266 -23.95 23.74 10.92
N PRO A 267 -22.86 24.43 11.26
CA PRO A 267 -22.76 25.78 11.86
C PRO A 267 -22.73 26.92 10.83
N GLN A 268 -22.48 26.65 9.54
CA GLN A 268 -22.22 27.67 8.52
C GLN A 268 -23.45 27.98 7.64
N GLY A 269 -24.46 27.09 7.63
CA GLY A 269 -25.63 27.21 6.76
C GLY A 269 -25.30 27.01 5.28
N LEU A 270 -24.32 26.16 4.97
CA LEU A 270 -23.92 25.82 3.61
C LEU A 270 -25.08 25.14 2.86
N LYS A 271 -25.20 25.41 1.55
CA LYS A 271 -26.29 24.91 0.73
C LYS A 271 -25.78 24.16 -0.50
N GLY A 272 -26.43 23.03 -0.80
CA GLY A 272 -26.15 22.25 -2.01
C GLY A 272 -24.70 21.82 -2.11
N ASP A 273 -24.08 22.07 -3.26
CA ASP A 273 -22.70 21.70 -3.53
C ASP A 273 -21.65 22.54 -2.78
N ALA A 274 -22.04 23.62 -2.10
CA ALA A 274 -21.18 24.32 -1.19
C ALA A 274 -20.87 23.48 0.09
N ILE A 275 -21.72 22.48 0.42
CA ILE A 275 -21.41 21.52 1.46
C ILE A 275 -20.37 20.55 0.92
N PRO A 276 -19.19 20.43 1.56
CA PRO A 276 -18.20 19.45 1.17
C PRO A 276 -18.77 18.04 1.06
N TRP A 277 -18.42 17.32 -0.01
CA TRP A 277 -18.96 15.98 -0.26
C TRP A 277 -18.83 15.01 0.94
N PRO A 278 -17.70 14.96 1.69
CA PRO A 278 -17.58 14.11 2.87
C PRO A 278 -18.60 14.44 3.96
N GLY A 279 -18.91 15.73 4.15
CA GLY A 279 -19.96 16.19 5.06
C GLY A 279 -21.35 15.68 4.64
N ARG A 280 -21.68 15.77 3.34
CA ARG A 280 -22.96 15.24 2.80
C ARG A 280 -23.11 13.74 3.03
N VAL A 281 -22.04 12.95 2.80
CA VAL A 281 -22.02 11.51 3.09
C VAL A 281 -22.23 11.27 4.57
N MET A 282 -21.50 11.99 5.42
CA MET A 282 -21.51 11.77 6.86
C MET A 282 -22.83 12.19 7.51
N ALA A 283 -23.47 13.23 7.01
CA ALA A 283 -24.82 13.65 7.45
C ALA A 283 -25.85 12.52 7.33
N LEU A 284 -25.80 11.76 6.25
CA LEU A 284 -26.71 10.63 6.04
C LEU A 284 -26.32 9.41 6.90
N VAL A 285 -25.02 9.13 7.01
CA VAL A 285 -24.49 8.03 7.86
C VAL A 285 -24.88 8.24 9.31
N ASP A 286 -24.66 9.43 9.86
CA ASP A 286 -25.02 9.78 11.24
C ASP A 286 -26.53 9.69 11.46
N ALA A 287 -27.33 10.20 10.52
CA ALA A 287 -28.79 10.13 10.63
C ALA A 287 -29.30 8.69 10.63
N PHE A 288 -28.80 7.82 9.73
CA PHE A 288 -29.20 6.41 9.69
C PHE A 288 -28.81 5.68 10.97
N GLU A 289 -27.58 5.83 11.44
CA GLU A 289 -27.11 5.23 12.68
C GLU A 289 -27.91 5.74 13.88
N SER A 290 -28.12 7.07 13.98
CA SER A 290 -28.86 7.69 15.07
C SER A 290 -30.33 7.28 15.11
N MET A 291 -30.99 7.09 13.96
CA MET A 291 -32.38 6.65 13.90
C MET A 291 -32.55 5.17 14.24
N THR A 292 -31.59 4.33 13.90
CA THR A 292 -31.70 2.88 14.03
C THR A 292 -31.03 2.32 15.31
N THR A 293 -30.43 3.17 16.12
CA THR A 293 -29.81 2.81 17.42
C THR A 293 -30.61 3.38 18.58
N THR A 294 -30.62 2.68 19.71
CA THR A 294 -31.26 3.15 20.96
C THR A 294 -30.58 4.41 21.45
N GLN A 295 -31.37 5.44 21.70
CA GLN A 295 -30.94 6.70 22.31
C GLN A 295 -31.57 6.82 23.70
N PHE A 296 -31.04 7.62 24.61
CA PHE A 296 -31.59 7.83 25.95
C PHE A 296 -33.04 8.31 25.92
N TYR A 297 -33.38 9.12 24.93
CA TYR A 297 -34.68 9.79 24.81
C TYR A 297 -35.59 9.20 23.72
N ARG A 298 -35.14 8.14 23.03
CA ARG A 298 -35.91 7.59 21.90
C ARG A 298 -35.59 6.11 21.63
N SER A 299 -36.62 5.31 21.45
CA SER A 299 -36.51 3.96 20.90
C SER A 299 -36.01 3.97 19.44
N PRO A 300 -35.27 2.97 19.00
CA PRO A 300 -34.81 2.88 17.62
C PRO A 300 -35.99 2.73 16.67
N LYS A 301 -35.90 3.39 15.51
CA LYS A 301 -36.83 3.16 14.39
C LYS A 301 -36.49 1.84 13.70
N SER A 302 -37.50 1.27 13.00
CA SER A 302 -37.24 0.21 12.06
C SER A 302 -36.30 0.72 10.94
N VAL A 303 -35.64 -0.21 10.25
CA VAL A 303 -34.80 0.13 9.08
C VAL A 303 -35.65 0.76 7.98
N ASP A 304 -36.85 0.23 7.78
CA ASP A 304 -37.79 0.73 6.75
C ASP A 304 -38.24 2.15 7.05
N ASP A 305 -38.61 2.44 8.32
CA ASP A 305 -39.01 3.80 8.73
C ASP A 305 -37.85 4.79 8.61
N ALA A 306 -36.62 4.39 8.99
CA ALA A 306 -35.43 5.23 8.86
C ALA A 306 -35.13 5.51 7.38
N SER A 307 -35.18 4.50 6.54
CA SER A 307 -34.96 4.64 5.10
C SER A 307 -36.02 5.53 4.43
N PHE A 308 -37.28 5.33 4.77
CA PHE A 308 -38.36 6.18 4.29
C PHE A 308 -38.16 7.66 4.70
N GLU A 309 -37.77 7.91 5.95
CA GLU A 309 -37.50 9.26 6.41
C GLU A 309 -36.32 9.91 5.68
N ILE A 310 -35.21 9.17 5.45
CA ILE A 310 -34.08 9.66 4.67
C ILE A 310 -34.54 10.03 3.25
N GLU A 311 -35.32 9.18 2.59
CA GLU A 311 -35.82 9.45 1.25
C GLU A 311 -36.73 10.67 1.19
N LYS A 312 -37.66 10.80 2.17
CA LYS A 312 -38.57 11.94 2.29
C LYS A 312 -37.85 13.28 2.40
N PHE A 313 -36.67 13.29 3.01
CA PHE A 313 -35.88 14.50 3.17
C PHE A 313 -34.78 14.70 2.14
N ALA A 314 -34.78 13.90 1.04
CA ALA A 314 -33.91 14.13 -0.11
C ALA A 314 -34.16 15.51 -0.72
N GLY A 315 -33.11 16.26 -1.02
CA GLY A 315 -33.20 17.63 -1.54
C GLY A 315 -33.50 18.70 -0.49
N LYS A 316 -33.78 18.29 0.76
CA LYS A 316 -33.92 19.19 1.92
C LYS A 316 -32.77 19.03 2.88
N ARG A 317 -32.75 17.95 3.62
CA ARG A 317 -31.70 17.63 4.59
C ARG A 317 -30.52 16.93 3.94
N TYR A 318 -30.77 16.03 3.01
CA TYR A 318 -29.75 15.17 2.39
C TYR A 318 -29.61 15.46 0.90
N ASP A 319 -28.36 15.32 0.41
CA ASP A 319 -28.05 15.34 -1.01
C ASP A 319 -28.80 14.21 -1.73
N PRO A 320 -29.62 14.50 -2.76
CA PRO A 320 -30.36 13.49 -3.50
C PRO A 320 -29.48 12.39 -4.10
N ALA A 321 -28.27 12.74 -4.56
CA ALA A 321 -27.33 11.76 -5.13
C ALA A 321 -26.82 10.80 -4.05
N ILE A 322 -26.53 11.29 -2.85
CA ILE A 322 -26.10 10.46 -1.71
C ILE A 322 -27.26 9.58 -1.23
N VAL A 323 -28.51 10.05 -1.26
CA VAL A 323 -29.69 9.23 -0.94
C VAL A 323 -29.84 8.08 -1.95
N GLN A 324 -29.60 8.29 -3.25
CA GLN A 324 -29.61 7.20 -4.24
C GLN A 324 -28.46 6.19 -4.00
N ALA A 325 -27.30 6.68 -3.61
CA ALA A 325 -26.19 5.82 -3.23
C ALA A 325 -26.49 4.99 -1.97
N PHE A 326 -27.16 5.59 -0.99
CA PHE A 326 -27.60 4.92 0.24
C PHE A 326 -28.49 3.71 -0.04
N LYS A 327 -29.48 3.83 -0.94
CA LYS A 327 -30.32 2.70 -1.35
C LYS A 327 -29.51 1.51 -1.85
N LYS A 328 -28.45 1.79 -2.62
CA LYS A 328 -27.54 0.75 -3.13
C LYS A 328 -26.66 0.14 -2.03
N ALA A 329 -26.23 0.97 -1.07
CA ALA A 329 -25.36 0.54 0.03
C ALA A 329 -26.10 -0.18 1.15
N LEU A 330 -27.42 0.06 1.32
CA LEU A 330 -28.21 -0.39 2.46
C LEU A 330 -28.07 -1.89 2.77
N PRO A 331 -28.15 -2.82 1.80
CA PRO A 331 -28.00 -4.26 2.10
C PRO A 331 -26.63 -4.59 2.74
N ALA A 332 -25.57 -3.92 2.31
CA ALA A 332 -24.24 -4.09 2.89
C ALA A 332 -24.12 -3.43 4.28
N MET A 333 -24.76 -2.27 4.48
CA MET A 333 -24.80 -1.60 5.77
C MET A 333 -25.56 -2.43 6.82
N LEU A 334 -26.61 -3.15 6.44
CA LEU A 334 -27.33 -4.05 7.34
C LEU A 334 -26.46 -5.21 7.81
N LYS A 335 -25.64 -5.81 6.94
CA LYS A 335 -24.66 -6.83 7.33
C LYS A 335 -23.66 -6.29 8.34
N VAL A 336 -23.19 -5.05 8.16
CA VAL A 336 -22.31 -4.39 9.13
C VAL A 336 -23.01 -4.24 10.49
N ARG A 337 -24.29 -3.85 10.49
CA ARG A 337 -25.08 -3.70 11.71
C ARG A 337 -25.21 -5.02 12.48
N GLU A 338 -25.42 -6.12 11.78
CA GLU A 338 -25.45 -7.45 12.38
C GLU A 338 -24.09 -7.85 12.95
N THR A 339 -23.02 -7.62 12.18
CA THR A 339 -21.65 -7.96 12.57
C THR A 339 -21.16 -7.19 13.80
N TYR A 340 -21.52 -5.91 13.89
CA TYR A 340 -21.15 -5.00 14.98
C TYR A 340 -22.33 -4.64 15.88
N ALA A 341 -23.23 -5.60 16.11
CA ALA A 341 -24.35 -5.39 17.03
C ALA A 341 -23.83 -5.05 18.45
N ASP A 342 -24.56 -4.19 19.13
CA ASP A 342 -24.25 -3.84 20.52
C ASP A 342 -24.64 -5.04 21.41
N ALA A 343 -23.66 -5.68 22.05
CA ALA A 343 -23.87 -6.75 22.99
C ALA A 343 -23.90 -6.17 24.41
N LEU A 344 -24.97 -6.44 25.16
CA LEU A 344 -25.01 -6.14 26.60
C LEU A 344 -23.77 -6.77 27.28
N GLY A 345 -22.93 -5.97 27.88
CA GLY A 345 -21.73 -6.42 28.61
C GLY A 345 -20.37 -6.22 27.90
N ASN A 346 -20.32 -5.73 26.67
CA ASN A 346 -19.07 -5.48 25.95
C ASN A 346 -18.37 -4.14 26.30
N LEU A 347 -18.77 -3.46 27.35
CA LEU A 347 -18.18 -2.18 27.79
C LEU A 347 -16.68 -2.25 28.11
N LEU A 348 -16.14 -3.46 28.35
CA LEU A 348 -14.71 -3.67 28.67
C LEU A 348 -13.94 -4.36 27.56
N ASN A 349 -14.59 -4.78 26.47
CA ASN A 349 -13.89 -5.46 25.39
C ASN A 349 -13.37 -4.44 24.38
N LEU A 350 -12.12 -4.03 24.56
CA LEU A 350 -11.40 -3.13 23.68
C LEU A 350 -10.94 -3.80 22.36
N ASP A 351 -11.30 -5.07 22.15
CA ASP A 351 -11.00 -5.79 20.92
C ASP A 351 -11.97 -5.37 19.80
N PHE A 352 -11.46 -4.62 18.85
CA PHE A 352 -12.17 -4.19 17.64
C PHE A 352 -12.29 -5.31 16.57
N ALA A 353 -12.06 -6.57 16.94
CA ALA A 353 -12.21 -7.70 16.03
C ALA A 353 -13.69 -8.09 15.87
N PRO A 354 -14.20 -8.34 14.66
CA PRO A 354 -15.54 -8.85 14.45
C PRO A 354 -15.70 -10.23 15.11
N LYS A 355 -16.79 -10.44 15.87
CA LYS A 355 -17.14 -11.76 16.40
C LYS A 355 -17.34 -12.73 15.21
N GLY A 356 -16.44 -13.69 15.05
CA GLY A 356 -16.50 -14.68 13.97
C GLY A 356 -15.19 -14.92 13.21
N ALA A 357 -14.15 -14.13 13.47
CA ALA A 357 -12.84 -14.34 12.83
C ALA A 357 -11.96 -15.39 13.54
N ALA A 358 -12.57 -16.35 14.23
CA ALA A 358 -11.86 -17.53 14.74
C ALA A 358 -11.92 -18.61 13.65
N GLY A 359 -10.80 -18.82 12.96
CA GLY A 359 -10.61 -20.02 12.14
C GLY A 359 -10.35 -19.79 10.64
N ALA A 360 -9.32 -19.04 10.28
CA ALA A 360 -8.67 -19.28 8.99
C ALA A 360 -7.55 -20.31 9.19
N PRO A 361 -7.53 -21.45 8.45
CA PRO A 361 -6.48 -22.44 8.60
C PRO A 361 -5.15 -21.90 8.08
N ARG A 362 -4.08 -22.13 8.85
CA ARG A 362 -2.69 -21.91 8.45
C ARG A 362 -2.40 -22.71 7.16
N PRO A 363 -1.71 -22.15 6.17
CA PRO A 363 -1.27 -22.93 5.01
C PRO A 363 -0.26 -23.99 5.45
N ALA A 364 -0.45 -25.20 4.93
CA ALA A 364 0.41 -26.35 5.13
C ALA A 364 1.79 -26.14 4.47
N PRO A 365 2.86 -26.76 5.01
CA PRO A 365 4.20 -26.64 4.44
C PRO A 365 4.28 -27.38 3.08
N ALA A 366 5.01 -26.77 2.16
CA ALA A 366 5.24 -27.28 0.82
C ALA A 366 6.07 -28.59 0.87
N THR A 367 5.61 -29.59 0.16
CA THR A 367 6.27 -30.88 -0.07
C THR A 367 7.43 -30.73 -1.08
N GLU A 368 8.51 -31.46 -0.77
CA GLU A 368 9.72 -31.58 -1.58
C GLU A 368 9.48 -32.05 -3.01
N ALA A 369 10.22 -31.46 -3.92
CA ALA A 369 10.26 -31.84 -5.34
C ALA A 369 11.36 -32.88 -5.62
N ALA A 370 11.05 -33.86 -6.46
CA ALA A 370 11.87 -34.97 -6.89
C ALA A 370 13.00 -34.56 -7.88
N PRO A 371 14.06 -35.38 -8.02
CA PRO A 371 15.29 -34.97 -8.72
C PRO A 371 15.21 -35.08 -10.26
N ALA A 372 15.98 -34.18 -10.91
CA ALA A 372 16.09 -34.05 -12.36
C ALA A 372 16.93 -35.11 -13.05
N PRO A 373 16.67 -35.43 -14.33
CA PRO A 373 17.41 -36.43 -15.10
C PRO A 373 18.70 -35.90 -15.74
N LYS A 374 19.60 -36.85 -16.02
CA LYS A 374 20.99 -36.71 -16.49
C LYS A 374 21.14 -36.12 -17.91
N ALA A 375 22.24 -35.40 -18.10
CA ALA A 375 22.67 -34.75 -19.33
C ALA A 375 23.09 -35.69 -20.47
N ALA A 376 22.86 -35.23 -21.72
CA ALA A 376 23.32 -35.84 -22.96
C ALA A 376 24.57 -35.10 -23.52
N PRO A 377 25.37 -35.75 -24.41
CA PRO A 377 26.73 -35.31 -24.79
C PRO A 377 26.76 -34.17 -25.83
N PRO A 378 27.91 -33.47 -25.99
CA PRO A 378 28.02 -32.23 -26.76
C PRO A 378 28.05 -32.44 -28.29
N LYS A 379 27.49 -31.47 -29.02
CA LYS A 379 27.52 -31.35 -30.49
C LYS A 379 28.60 -30.36 -30.94
N PRO A 380 29.08 -30.51 -32.21
CA PRO A 380 30.20 -29.73 -32.77
C PRO A 380 29.83 -28.26 -33.06
N PRO A 381 30.85 -27.40 -33.27
CA PRO A 381 30.65 -25.94 -33.35
C PRO A 381 29.97 -25.51 -34.66
N PRO A 382 29.13 -24.47 -34.59
CA PRO A 382 28.42 -23.94 -35.74
C PRO A 382 29.19 -22.82 -36.47
N PRO A 383 28.79 -22.50 -37.73
CA PRO A 383 29.42 -21.47 -38.55
C PRO A 383 29.08 -20.04 -38.09
N LYS A 384 29.91 -19.07 -38.53
CA LYS A 384 29.80 -17.63 -38.19
C LYS A 384 28.41 -17.10 -38.43
N LYS A 385 27.85 -16.49 -37.39
CA LYS A 385 26.49 -15.92 -37.37
C LYS A 385 26.47 -14.47 -37.90
N PRO A 386 25.32 -14.01 -38.47
CA PRO A 386 25.11 -12.61 -38.84
C PRO A 386 25.02 -11.71 -37.58
N ALA A 387 25.27 -10.42 -37.78
CA ALA A 387 25.26 -9.41 -36.70
C ALA A 387 24.00 -9.52 -35.79
N VAL A 388 24.24 -9.61 -34.49
CA VAL A 388 23.21 -9.89 -33.50
C VAL A 388 22.55 -8.59 -33.06
N ASP A 389 21.24 -8.43 -33.30
CA ASP A 389 20.47 -7.32 -32.73
C ASP A 389 20.17 -7.59 -31.23
N VAL A 390 21.03 -7.06 -30.39
CA VAL A 390 21.01 -7.24 -28.93
C VAL A 390 19.73 -6.71 -28.30
N ALA A 391 19.20 -5.60 -28.84
CA ALA A 391 17.94 -5.02 -28.35
C ALA A 391 16.72 -5.89 -28.70
N ALA A 392 16.76 -6.55 -29.85
CA ALA A 392 15.73 -7.52 -30.21
C ALA A 392 15.80 -8.79 -29.35
N LEU A 393 17.02 -9.26 -28.99
CA LEU A 393 17.21 -10.38 -28.07
C LEU A 393 16.71 -10.08 -26.67
N ALA A 394 17.00 -8.91 -26.11
CA ALA A 394 16.52 -8.50 -24.80
C ALA A 394 14.99 -8.44 -24.76
N ARG A 395 14.35 -7.84 -25.78
CA ARG A 395 12.89 -7.82 -25.90
C ARG A 395 12.27 -9.21 -26.03
N ALA A 396 12.91 -10.11 -26.79
CA ALA A 396 12.44 -11.49 -26.92
C ALA A 396 12.59 -12.28 -25.62
N ALA A 397 13.69 -12.10 -24.88
CA ALA A 397 13.94 -12.72 -23.58
C ALA A 397 12.94 -12.19 -22.52
N ALA A 398 12.70 -10.88 -22.48
CA ALA A 398 11.68 -10.27 -21.63
C ALA A 398 10.27 -10.80 -21.90
N ALA A 399 9.92 -11.05 -23.17
CA ALA A 399 8.63 -11.61 -23.55
C ALA A 399 8.46 -13.08 -23.14
N LYS A 400 9.55 -13.87 -23.13
CA LYS A 400 9.56 -15.25 -22.64
C LYS A 400 9.45 -15.34 -21.11
N ALA A 401 10.06 -14.42 -20.39
CA ALA A 401 10.03 -14.39 -18.92
C ALA A 401 8.66 -13.98 -18.33
N LYS A 402 7.76 -13.43 -19.15
CA LYS A 402 6.39 -13.03 -18.74
C LYS A 402 5.33 -14.14 -18.96
N LYS A 403 5.71 -15.27 -19.55
CA LYS A 403 4.87 -16.46 -19.72
C LYS A 403 5.21 -17.52 -18.68
#